data_ce68b5478fc656e41377000598c25631
#
_entry.id   ce68b5478fc656e41377000598c25631
#
_cell.length_a   1.000
_cell.length_b   1.000
_cell.length_c   1.000
_cell.angle_alpha   90.00
_cell.angle_beta   90.00
_cell.angle_gamma   90.00
#
_symmetry.space_group_name_H-M   'P 1'
#
loop_
_entity.id
_entity.type
_entity.pdbx_description
1 polymer ?
#
loop_
_entity_poly.entity_id
_entity_poly.type
_entity_poly.pdbx_seq_one_letter_code
_entity_poly.pdbx_strand_id
1 'polypeptide(L)'
;MFPTQDHSDGLGNLVALPLQGKALRQGNSAFVDENWNPYYDQWKLLTTVHQLSKNEIEEHIYKWKEELSIPQTLLTMDLRKRIKPWKKDENFHSEDVIDKLSIVLADGIYVDTLNLQPRIQNQIRRLSAFDNPIFYKNHNLGFSNWNHPRVIYLGEDVDDYIKIPRGLLETLLNKCHSSNIEYEIVDKREKGKPINVSFTGKLRDEQLTAASDLLSYDNGVLNAATAFGKTVVSSYLISQRKVNTLIIMQSVSLIDQWVDELHRFLEINEDLPVYKTKTGKEKQRNWIIEIK
;
A
#
# COMPACT_ATOMS: atom_id res chain seq x y z
N MET A 1 29.82 4.07 -4.70
CA MET A 1 29.89 2.82 -5.50
C MET A 1 28.59 2.71 -6.29
N PHE A 2 28.64 2.49 -7.59
CA PHE A 2 27.47 2.25 -8.43
C PHE A 2 27.38 0.76 -8.78
N PRO A 3 26.18 0.19 -8.92
CA PRO A 3 24.88 0.81 -8.65
C PRO A 3 24.59 0.93 -7.15
N THR A 4 23.78 1.93 -6.77
CA THR A 4 23.35 2.17 -5.39
C THR A 4 22.01 1.52 -5.05
N GLN A 5 21.40 0.83 -6.00
CA GLN A 5 20.10 0.16 -5.88
C GLN A 5 20.23 -1.34 -6.15
N ASP A 6 19.65 -2.15 -5.29
CA ASP A 6 19.61 -3.61 -5.45
C ASP A 6 18.51 -4.04 -6.44
N HIS A 7 17.45 -3.23 -6.61
CA HIS A 7 16.33 -3.47 -7.53
C HIS A 7 15.88 -2.17 -8.19
N SER A 8 15.46 -2.28 -9.45
CA SER A 8 14.86 -1.19 -10.22
C SER A 8 13.71 -1.75 -11.06
N ASP A 9 12.53 -1.15 -10.94
CA ASP A 9 11.35 -1.47 -11.76
C ASP A 9 11.39 -0.77 -13.13
N GLY A 10 12.53 -0.19 -13.50
CA GLY A 10 12.74 0.51 -14.75
C GLY A 10 14.22 0.60 -15.11
N LEU A 11 14.61 1.67 -15.78
CA LEU A 11 16.02 1.99 -16.01
C LEU A 11 16.66 2.31 -14.67
N GLY A 12 17.41 1.36 -14.12
CA GLY A 12 18.19 1.54 -12.90
C GLY A 12 19.32 2.56 -13.06
N ASN A 13 20.18 2.65 -12.05
CA ASN A 13 21.38 3.48 -12.15
C ASN A 13 22.21 3.04 -13.36
N LEU A 14 22.45 3.97 -14.26
CA LEU A 14 23.30 3.71 -15.41
C LEU A 14 24.74 3.49 -14.94
N VAL A 15 25.25 2.30 -15.17
CA VAL A 15 26.67 2.01 -15.03
C VAL A 15 27.32 2.27 -16.38
N ALA A 16 28.33 3.13 -16.38
CA ALA A 16 29.11 3.38 -17.60
C ALA A 16 29.80 2.06 -18.02
N LEU A 17 29.42 1.55 -19.19
CA LEU A 17 30.10 0.38 -19.74
C LEU A 17 31.54 0.73 -20.12
N PRO A 18 32.51 -0.19 -19.93
CA PRO A 18 33.85 0.00 -20.43
C PRO A 18 33.84 0.15 -21.95
N LEU A 19 34.90 0.74 -22.49
CA LEU A 19 35.12 0.92 -23.92
C LEU A 19 34.13 1.83 -24.65
N GLN A 20 33.41 2.72 -23.91
CA GLN A 20 32.56 3.72 -24.56
C GLN A 20 33.37 4.65 -25.44
N GLY A 21 33.01 4.79 -26.71
CA GLY A 21 33.82 5.45 -27.74
C GLY A 21 34.26 6.88 -27.43
N LYS A 22 33.45 7.71 -26.77
CA LYS A 22 33.83 9.05 -26.36
C LYS A 22 34.80 9.04 -25.18
N ALA A 23 34.53 8.25 -24.16
CA ALA A 23 35.35 8.13 -22.96
C ALA A 23 36.70 7.48 -23.28
N LEU A 24 36.72 6.45 -24.14
CA LEU A 24 37.91 5.75 -24.57
C LEU A 24 38.87 6.68 -25.34
N ARG A 25 38.33 7.56 -26.20
CA ARG A 25 39.15 8.58 -26.91
C ARG A 25 39.78 9.61 -25.99
N GLN A 26 39.26 9.78 -24.80
CA GLN A 26 39.78 10.68 -23.75
C GLN A 26 40.74 9.95 -22.78
N GLY A 27 41.10 8.70 -23.06
CA GLY A 27 41.95 7.87 -22.19
C GLY A 27 41.21 7.28 -20.97
N ASN A 28 39.85 7.38 -20.93
CA ASN A 28 39.02 6.83 -19.87
C ASN A 28 38.31 5.58 -20.35
N SER A 29 37.82 4.75 -19.41
CA SER A 29 37.00 3.57 -19.73
C SER A 29 37.75 2.44 -20.46
N ALA A 30 39.08 2.40 -20.36
CA ALA A 30 39.94 1.33 -20.88
C ALA A 30 40.23 0.30 -19.79
N PHE A 31 40.43 -0.96 -20.16
CA PHE A 31 41.01 -1.97 -19.29
C PHE A 31 42.50 -1.74 -19.17
N VAL A 32 43.05 -1.84 -17.98
CA VAL A 32 44.44 -1.63 -17.64
C VAL A 32 45.04 -2.86 -16.98
N ASP A 33 46.34 -3.02 -17.09
CA ASP A 33 47.11 -4.05 -16.39
C ASP A 33 47.36 -3.67 -14.91
N GLU A 34 48.09 -4.49 -14.18
CA GLU A 34 48.42 -4.28 -12.77
C GLU A 34 49.25 -3.03 -12.52
N ASN A 35 49.90 -2.50 -13.56
CA ASN A 35 50.70 -1.26 -13.54
C ASN A 35 49.92 -0.04 -14.07
N TRP A 36 48.61 -0.17 -14.25
CA TRP A 36 47.72 0.86 -14.78
C TRP A 36 47.97 1.24 -16.25
N ASN A 37 48.68 0.40 -17.02
CA ASN A 37 48.85 0.62 -18.45
C ASN A 37 47.67 0.05 -19.23
N PRO A 38 47.05 0.80 -20.17
CA PRO A 38 46.01 0.29 -21.01
C PRO A 38 46.49 -0.88 -21.88
N TYR A 39 45.70 -1.95 -21.94
CA TYR A 39 45.96 -3.04 -22.88
C TYR A 39 45.91 -2.50 -24.32
N TYR A 40 46.86 -2.95 -25.15
CA TYR A 40 46.95 -2.50 -26.53
C TYR A 40 45.70 -2.85 -27.34
N ASP A 41 45.18 -4.07 -27.20
CA ASP A 41 43.95 -4.53 -27.83
C ASP A 41 42.89 -4.89 -26.76
N GLN A 42 42.05 -3.92 -26.50
CA GLN A 42 40.97 -3.99 -25.50
C GLN A 42 39.93 -5.06 -25.82
N TRP A 43 39.64 -5.27 -27.10
CA TRP A 43 38.63 -6.25 -27.52
C TRP A 43 39.18 -7.68 -27.47
N LYS A 44 40.45 -7.86 -27.81
CA LYS A 44 41.13 -9.16 -27.68
C LYS A 44 41.18 -9.58 -26.21
N LEU A 45 41.41 -8.67 -25.29
CA LEU A 45 41.38 -8.93 -23.87
C LEU A 45 40.04 -9.56 -23.48
N LEU A 46 38.90 -8.96 -23.89
CA LEU A 46 37.58 -9.47 -23.55
C LEU A 46 37.32 -10.89 -24.07
N THR A 47 37.96 -11.28 -25.17
CA THR A 47 37.82 -12.66 -25.70
C THR A 47 38.69 -13.67 -24.95
N THR A 48 39.68 -13.20 -24.20
CA THR A 48 40.62 -14.06 -23.44
C THR A 48 40.30 -14.13 -21.95
N VAL A 49 39.38 -13.29 -21.46
CA VAL A 49 38.97 -13.30 -20.06
C VAL A 49 38.26 -14.63 -19.73
N HIS A 50 38.79 -15.34 -18.75
CA HIS A 50 38.19 -16.55 -18.24
C HIS A 50 36.91 -16.23 -17.46
N GLN A 51 35.83 -16.93 -17.78
CA GLN A 51 34.57 -16.83 -17.03
C GLN A 51 34.63 -17.79 -15.83
N LEU A 52 34.68 -17.23 -14.64
CA LEU A 52 34.70 -18.02 -13.42
C LEU A 52 33.37 -18.74 -13.24
N SER A 53 33.39 -20.03 -12.97
CA SER A 53 32.25 -20.80 -12.50
C SER A 53 31.93 -20.44 -11.03
N LYS A 54 30.74 -20.81 -10.58
CA LYS A 54 30.34 -20.59 -9.19
C LYS A 54 31.31 -21.22 -8.18
N ASN A 55 31.81 -22.42 -8.48
CA ASN A 55 32.73 -23.13 -7.60
C ASN A 55 34.09 -22.41 -7.51
N GLU A 56 34.63 -21.95 -8.65
CA GLU A 56 35.88 -21.18 -8.67
C GLU A 56 35.77 -19.87 -7.89
N ILE A 57 34.63 -19.20 -7.99
CA ILE A 57 34.36 -18.00 -7.18
C ILE A 57 34.36 -18.33 -5.68
N GLU A 58 33.70 -19.44 -5.29
CA GLU A 58 33.67 -19.88 -3.90
C GLU A 58 35.06 -20.24 -3.37
N GLU A 59 35.90 -20.90 -4.18
CA GLU A 59 37.29 -21.23 -3.84
C GLU A 59 38.14 -19.95 -3.67
N HIS A 60 38.02 -19.00 -4.60
CA HIS A 60 38.74 -17.71 -4.48
C HIS A 60 38.29 -16.93 -3.23
N ILE A 61 37.00 -16.90 -2.95
CA ILE A 61 36.48 -16.26 -1.73
C ILE A 61 37.07 -16.94 -0.49
N TYR A 62 37.17 -18.27 -0.47
CA TYR A 62 37.74 -19.01 0.64
C TYR A 62 39.22 -18.67 0.82
N LYS A 63 40.00 -18.67 -0.25
CA LYS A 63 41.43 -18.32 -0.25
C LYS A 63 41.69 -16.90 0.24
N TRP A 64 40.93 -15.91 -0.25
CA TRP A 64 41.05 -14.54 0.22
C TRP A 64 40.68 -14.35 1.68
N LYS A 65 39.77 -15.18 2.22
CA LYS A 65 39.40 -15.15 3.63
C LYS A 65 40.55 -15.62 4.53
N GLU A 66 41.33 -16.60 4.09
CA GLU A 66 42.53 -17.06 4.81
C GLU A 66 43.62 -15.98 4.75
N GLU A 67 43.89 -15.40 3.58
CA GLU A 67 44.91 -14.36 3.37
C GLU A 67 44.62 -13.08 4.16
N LEU A 68 43.35 -12.69 4.26
CA LEU A 68 42.91 -11.45 4.94
C LEU A 68 42.69 -11.62 6.44
N SER A 69 42.98 -12.81 7.03
CA SER A 69 42.81 -13.11 8.48
C SER A 69 41.41 -12.71 8.99
N ILE A 70 40.37 -12.95 8.20
CA ILE A 70 38.98 -12.61 8.59
C ILE A 70 38.57 -13.52 9.77
N PRO A 71 38.08 -12.96 10.90
CA PRO A 71 37.70 -13.74 12.08
C PRO A 71 36.72 -14.86 11.72
N GLN A 72 36.96 -16.07 12.23
CA GLN A 72 36.15 -17.27 11.98
C GLN A 72 34.68 -17.10 12.38
N THR A 73 34.41 -16.21 13.34
CA THR A 73 33.05 -15.80 13.74
C THR A 73 32.23 -15.17 12.61
N LEU A 74 32.89 -14.56 11.61
CA LEU A 74 32.22 -14.05 10.40
C LEU A 74 31.95 -15.14 9.36
N LEU A 75 32.67 -16.27 9.43
CA LEU A 75 32.56 -17.39 8.49
C LEU A 75 31.41 -18.35 8.86
N THR A 76 31.08 -18.46 10.14
CA THR A 76 30.02 -19.35 10.65
C THR A 76 28.63 -18.67 10.63
N MET A 77 28.56 -17.37 10.42
CA MET A 77 27.28 -16.71 10.19
C MET A 77 26.76 -17.10 8.81
N ASP A 78 25.69 -17.89 8.79
CA ASP A 78 24.94 -18.16 7.57
C ASP A 78 24.60 -16.81 6.92
N LEU A 79 25.29 -16.48 5.83
CA LEU A 79 25.13 -15.22 5.12
C LEU A 79 23.69 -14.99 4.65
N ARG A 80 22.88 -16.09 4.57
CA ARG A 80 21.46 -16.06 4.28
C ARG A 80 20.63 -15.51 5.45
N LYS A 81 21.15 -15.62 6.70
CA LYS A 81 20.53 -15.10 7.92
C LYS A 81 21.07 -13.75 8.38
N ARG A 82 22.07 -13.19 7.69
CA ARG A 82 22.49 -11.83 8.00
C ARG A 82 21.30 -10.89 7.79
N ILE A 83 20.80 -10.37 8.90
CA ILE A 83 19.88 -9.23 8.88
C ILE A 83 20.64 -8.12 8.14
N LYS A 84 20.26 -7.89 6.88
CA LYS A 84 20.82 -6.79 6.10
C LYS A 84 20.39 -5.51 6.79
N PRO A 85 21.30 -4.66 7.33
CA PRO A 85 20.91 -3.47 8.11
C PRO A 85 19.99 -2.51 7.34
N TRP A 86 20.04 -2.59 6.01
CA TRP A 86 19.18 -1.85 5.10
C TRP A 86 17.85 -2.55 4.76
N LYS A 87 17.67 -3.84 5.07
CA LYS A 87 16.38 -4.49 5.05
C LYS A 87 15.63 -4.08 6.30
N LYS A 88 14.62 -3.24 6.10
CA LYS A 88 13.70 -2.90 7.17
C LYS A 88 13.00 -4.17 7.61
N ASP A 89 13.09 -4.48 8.89
CA ASP A 89 12.28 -5.53 9.48
C ASP A 89 10.84 -5.05 9.51
N GLU A 90 10.00 -5.69 8.71
CA GLU A 90 8.59 -5.34 8.57
C GLU A 90 7.68 -6.20 9.46
N ASN A 91 8.28 -7.13 10.20
CA ASN A 91 7.55 -8.02 11.08
C ASN A 91 7.33 -7.38 12.45
N PHE A 92 6.18 -7.63 13.03
CA PHE A 92 5.95 -7.34 14.43
C PHE A 92 6.75 -8.32 15.30
N HIS A 93 7.09 -7.91 16.49
CA HIS A 93 7.75 -8.76 17.47
C HIS A 93 6.97 -8.69 18.78
N SER A 94 6.70 -9.85 19.37
CA SER A 94 5.92 -9.93 20.62
C SER A 94 6.59 -9.18 21.78
N GLU A 95 7.92 -9.09 21.79
CA GLU A 95 8.70 -8.33 22.78
C GLU A 95 8.47 -6.80 22.71
N ASP A 96 7.92 -6.29 21.59
CA ASP A 96 7.63 -4.87 21.42
C ASP A 96 6.28 -4.45 22.02
N VAL A 97 5.50 -5.40 22.53
CA VAL A 97 4.22 -5.19 23.21
C VAL A 97 4.34 -5.69 24.65
N ILE A 98 4.08 -4.79 25.60
CA ILE A 98 4.28 -5.12 27.05
C ILE A 98 3.21 -6.09 27.57
N ASP A 99 1.96 -5.94 27.10
CA ASP A 99 0.83 -6.78 27.50
C ASP A 99 0.10 -7.28 26.25
N LYS A 100 -0.93 -6.59 25.83
CA LYS A 100 -1.70 -6.87 24.63
C LYS A 100 -1.90 -5.61 23.81
N LEU A 101 -2.13 -5.80 22.51
CA LEU A 101 -2.43 -4.69 21.61
C LEU A 101 -3.90 -4.27 21.78
N SER A 102 -4.15 -3.08 22.25
CA SER A 102 -5.51 -2.54 22.38
C SER A 102 -5.92 -1.82 21.10
N ILE A 103 -7.01 -2.30 20.48
CA ILE A 103 -7.53 -1.82 19.21
C ILE A 103 -8.97 -1.34 19.40
N VAL A 104 -9.24 -0.10 19.01
CA VAL A 104 -10.59 0.45 18.99
C VAL A 104 -11.03 0.71 17.56
N LEU A 105 -12.16 0.11 17.17
CA LEU A 105 -12.79 0.34 15.88
C LEU A 105 -13.81 1.47 15.99
N ALA A 106 -13.62 2.54 15.23
CA ALA A 106 -14.55 3.67 15.14
C ALA A 106 -14.63 4.19 13.69
N ASP A 107 -14.43 5.48 13.47
CA ASP A 107 -14.26 6.07 12.12
C ASP A 107 -12.94 5.68 11.46
N GLY A 108 -12.02 5.08 12.21
CA GLY A 108 -10.76 4.45 11.82
C GLY A 108 -10.46 3.26 12.73
N ILE A 109 -9.25 2.75 12.64
CA ILE A 109 -8.68 1.78 13.58
C ILE A 109 -7.73 2.55 14.47
N TYR A 110 -8.03 2.63 15.75
CA TYR A 110 -7.22 3.28 16.75
C TYR A 110 -6.43 2.24 17.52
N VAL A 111 -5.12 2.35 17.52
CA VAL A 111 -4.21 1.47 18.25
C VAL A 111 -3.58 2.26 19.38
N ASP A 112 -3.80 1.83 20.62
CA ASP A 112 -3.22 2.43 21.80
C ASP A 112 -1.69 2.25 21.81
N THR A 113 -0.95 3.33 22.06
CA THR A 113 0.51 3.35 22.00
C THR A 113 1.21 3.22 23.36
N LEU A 114 0.47 3.30 24.46
CA LEU A 114 1.04 3.36 25.82
C LEU A 114 1.90 2.14 26.17
N ASN A 115 1.51 0.95 25.69
CA ASN A 115 2.20 -0.31 25.98
C ASN A 115 3.03 -0.79 24.77
N LEU A 116 3.34 0.06 23.82
CA LEU A 116 4.02 -0.29 22.59
C LEU A 116 5.41 0.35 22.49
N GLN A 117 6.40 -0.47 22.14
CA GLN A 117 7.72 0.05 21.81
C GLN A 117 7.69 0.90 20.52
N PRO A 118 8.57 1.91 20.39
CA PRO A 118 8.61 2.79 19.21
C PRO A 118 8.77 2.04 17.89
N ARG A 119 9.38 0.86 17.92
CA ARG A 119 9.57 0.02 16.73
C ARG A 119 8.24 -0.46 16.16
N ILE A 120 7.37 -1.08 16.97
CA ILE A 120 6.07 -1.57 16.51
C ILE A 120 5.12 -0.41 16.17
N GLN A 121 5.17 0.71 16.91
CA GLN A 121 4.42 1.92 16.57
C GLN A 121 4.75 2.39 15.14
N ASN A 122 6.05 2.43 14.78
CA ASN A 122 6.47 2.81 13.43
C ASN A 122 6.06 1.78 12.38
N GLN A 123 6.01 0.50 12.73
CA GLN A 123 5.53 -0.55 11.83
C GLN A 123 4.02 -0.44 11.59
N ILE A 124 3.24 -0.09 12.62
CA ILE A 124 1.79 0.18 12.48
C ILE A 124 1.56 1.40 11.57
N ARG A 125 2.30 2.50 11.76
CA ARG A 125 2.22 3.67 10.86
C ARG A 125 2.52 3.30 9.41
N ARG A 126 3.50 2.42 9.18
CA ARG A 126 3.87 1.95 7.82
C ARG A 126 2.79 1.14 7.14
N LEU A 127 1.85 0.49 7.86
CA LEU A 127 0.73 -0.19 7.24
C LEU A 127 -0.14 0.76 6.41
N SER A 128 -0.22 2.02 6.81
CA SER A 128 -0.99 3.06 6.13
C SER A 128 -0.13 3.99 5.26
N ALA A 129 1.15 3.64 5.04
CA ALA A 129 2.07 4.41 4.23
C ALA A 129 2.46 3.65 2.96
N PHE A 130 2.47 4.35 1.83
CA PHE A 130 2.86 3.78 0.54
C PHE A 130 3.61 4.79 -0.33
N ASP A 131 4.36 4.27 -1.27
CA ASP A 131 5.10 5.09 -2.22
C ASP A 131 4.16 5.88 -3.12
N ASN A 132 4.43 7.18 -3.28
CA ASN A 132 3.60 8.07 -4.10
C ASN A 132 3.84 7.84 -5.60
N PRO A 133 2.87 7.29 -6.35
CA PRO A 133 3.05 7.00 -7.76
C PRO A 133 3.35 8.25 -8.60
N ILE A 134 2.81 9.41 -8.20
CA ILE A 134 3.03 10.68 -8.90
C ILE A 134 4.47 11.14 -8.72
N PHE A 135 5.02 11.00 -7.50
CA PHE A 135 6.42 11.32 -7.25
C PHE A 135 7.35 10.51 -8.16
N TYR A 136 7.17 9.20 -8.21
CA TYR A 136 8.02 8.34 -9.03
C TYR A 136 7.82 8.55 -10.53
N LYS A 137 6.58 8.80 -10.96
CA LYS A 137 6.31 9.17 -12.36
C LYS A 137 7.04 10.45 -12.76
N ASN A 138 6.93 11.51 -11.96
CA ASN A 138 7.60 12.78 -12.20
C ASN A 138 9.12 12.63 -12.16
N HIS A 139 9.62 11.87 -11.17
CA HIS A 139 11.04 11.60 -11.03
C HIS A 139 11.61 10.91 -12.27
N ASN A 140 10.93 9.90 -12.79
CA ASN A 140 11.35 9.16 -13.99
C ASN A 140 11.29 10.03 -15.25
N LEU A 141 10.41 11.03 -15.28
CA LEU A 141 10.29 11.98 -16.40
C LEU A 141 11.17 13.22 -16.24
N GLY A 142 11.93 13.34 -15.14
CA GLY A 142 12.78 14.51 -14.87
C GLY A 142 12.00 15.76 -14.45
N PHE A 143 10.72 15.61 -14.05
CA PHE A 143 9.92 16.73 -13.57
C PHE A 143 10.16 17.04 -12.10
N SER A 144 9.90 18.29 -11.71
CA SER A 144 10.00 18.71 -10.32
C SER A 144 8.96 18.01 -9.42
N ASN A 145 9.41 17.58 -8.25
CA ASN A 145 8.56 16.94 -7.24
C ASN A 145 8.30 17.84 -6.01
N TRP A 146 8.45 19.15 -6.15
CA TRP A 146 8.35 20.11 -5.04
C TRP A 146 7.08 19.91 -4.18
N ASN A 147 5.93 19.66 -4.82
CA ASN A 147 4.64 19.51 -4.15
C ASN A 147 4.20 18.04 -3.96
N HIS A 148 5.06 17.08 -4.24
CA HIS A 148 4.72 15.67 -4.17
C HIS A 148 5.65 14.97 -3.17
N PRO A 149 5.15 14.59 -1.98
CA PRO A 149 5.94 13.80 -1.04
C PRO A 149 6.26 12.42 -1.66
N ARG A 150 7.42 11.89 -1.32
CA ARG A 150 7.85 10.56 -1.78
C ARG A 150 6.94 9.44 -1.27
N VAL A 151 6.47 9.57 -0.03
CA VAL A 151 5.62 8.61 0.66
C VAL A 151 4.32 9.31 1.05
N ILE A 152 3.20 8.67 0.78
CA ILE A 152 1.88 9.10 1.25
C ILE A 152 1.58 8.32 2.54
N TYR A 153 1.25 9.03 3.61
CA TYR A 153 0.81 8.46 4.87
C TYR A 153 -0.68 8.78 5.07
N LEU A 154 -1.50 7.76 5.21
CA LEU A 154 -2.95 7.89 5.39
C LEU A 154 -3.39 7.70 6.85
N GLY A 155 -2.42 7.47 7.75
CA GLY A 155 -2.69 7.40 9.18
C GLY A 155 -2.63 8.78 9.82
N GLU A 156 -2.95 8.82 11.10
CA GLU A 156 -2.93 10.02 11.94
C GLU A 156 -2.50 9.62 13.35
N ASP A 157 -1.66 10.41 13.98
CA ASP A 157 -1.36 10.26 15.40
C ASP A 157 -2.33 11.17 16.19
N VAL A 158 -3.16 10.58 17.04
CA VAL A 158 -4.19 11.29 17.84
C VAL A 158 -3.94 10.96 19.30
N ASP A 159 -3.41 11.90 20.04
CA ASP A 159 -3.01 11.74 21.44
C ASP A 159 -2.13 10.47 21.62
N ASP A 160 -2.56 9.53 22.47
CA ASP A 160 -1.86 8.28 22.71
C ASP A 160 -2.27 7.15 21.74
N TYR A 161 -2.87 7.48 20.60
CA TYR A 161 -3.34 6.52 19.60
C TYR A 161 -2.72 6.75 18.23
N ILE A 162 -2.45 5.66 17.54
CA ILE A 162 -2.20 5.66 16.09
C ILE A 162 -3.50 5.27 15.39
N LYS A 163 -4.05 6.20 14.62
CA LYS A 163 -5.23 5.97 13.79
C LYS A 163 -4.80 5.55 12.39
N ILE A 164 -5.30 4.40 11.93
CA ILE A 164 -5.08 3.91 10.56
C ILE A 164 -6.41 3.64 9.86
N PRO A 165 -6.43 3.61 8.50
CA PRO A 165 -7.64 3.36 7.72
C PRO A 165 -8.31 2.03 8.04
N ARG A 166 -9.65 2.00 8.05
CA ARG A 166 -10.47 0.82 8.40
C ARG A 166 -10.17 -0.42 7.58
N GLY A 167 -9.80 -0.27 6.31
CA GLY A 167 -9.47 -1.38 5.41
C GLY A 167 -8.21 -2.16 5.79
N LEU A 168 -7.42 -1.68 6.76
CA LEU A 168 -6.18 -2.32 7.21
C LEU A 168 -6.37 -3.26 8.40
N LEU A 169 -7.60 -3.46 8.89
CA LEU A 169 -7.86 -4.30 10.07
C LEU A 169 -7.32 -5.72 9.88
N GLU A 170 -7.70 -6.37 8.80
CA GLU A 170 -7.25 -7.73 8.50
C GLU A 170 -5.73 -7.82 8.40
N THR A 171 -5.10 -6.85 7.75
CA THR A 171 -3.64 -6.79 7.64
C THR A 171 -2.97 -6.64 9.01
N LEU A 172 -3.51 -5.79 9.88
CA LEU A 172 -3.04 -5.60 11.24
C LEU A 172 -3.16 -6.90 12.05
N LEU A 173 -4.34 -7.53 12.02
CA LEU A 173 -4.60 -8.76 12.76
C LEU A 173 -3.75 -9.93 12.26
N ASN A 174 -3.56 -10.08 10.95
CA ASN A 174 -2.67 -11.09 10.38
C ASN A 174 -1.21 -10.90 10.84
N LYS A 175 -0.75 -9.66 10.98
CA LYS A 175 0.57 -9.38 11.55
C LYS A 175 0.65 -9.73 13.05
N CYS A 176 -0.38 -9.45 13.82
CA CYS A 176 -0.45 -9.88 15.22
C CYS A 176 -0.41 -11.40 15.34
N HIS A 177 -1.22 -12.11 14.55
CA HIS A 177 -1.25 -13.57 14.54
C HIS A 177 0.09 -14.18 14.14
N SER A 178 0.72 -13.68 13.07
CA SER A 178 2.03 -14.19 12.61
C SER A 178 3.16 -13.97 13.61
N SER A 179 2.99 -13.04 14.53
CA SER A 179 3.99 -12.65 15.55
C SER A 179 3.59 -13.07 16.97
N ASN A 180 2.52 -13.84 17.12
CA ASN A 180 1.98 -14.28 18.43
C ASN A 180 1.73 -13.11 19.40
N ILE A 181 1.20 -12.00 18.88
CA ILE A 181 0.82 -10.85 19.69
C ILE A 181 -0.64 -10.99 20.07
N GLU A 182 -0.92 -10.99 21.37
CA GLU A 182 -2.28 -10.91 21.88
C GLU A 182 -2.87 -9.53 21.65
N TYR A 183 -4.15 -9.48 21.31
CA TYR A 183 -4.86 -8.22 21.10
C TYR A 183 -6.28 -8.27 21.65
N GLU A 184 -6.83 -7.10 21.96
CA GLU A 184 -8.25 -6.94 22.24
C GLU A 184 -8.86 -5.91 21.29
N ILE A 185 -10.11 -6.14 20.90
CA ILE A 185 -10.83 -5.24 20.02
C ILE A 185 -12.07 -4.72 20.73
N VAL A 186 -12.18 -3.39 20.79
CA VAL A 186 -13.37 -2.69 21.25
C VAL A 186 -14.07 -2.07 20.04
N ASP A 187 -15.26 -2.56 19.70
CA ASP A 187 -16.04 -2.03 18.57
C ASP A 187 -16.93 -0.87 19.03
N LYS A 188 -16.59 0.33 18.62
CA LYS A 188 -17.35 1.59 18.84
C LYS A 188 -17.87 2.18 17.54
N ARG A 189 -17.98 1.37 16.49
CA ARG A 189 -18.48 1.85 15.22
C ARG A 189 -19.96 2.21 15.29
N GLU A 190 -20.31 3.33 14.68
CA GLU A 190 -21.70 3.71 14.46
C GLU A 190 -22.35 2.72 13.48
N LYS A 191 -23.44 2.09 13.91
CA LYS A 191 -24.18 1.12 13.08
C LYS A 191 -25.06 1.77 12.02
N GLY A 192 -25.16 3.09 12.04
CA GLY A 192 -26.07 3.85 11.21
C GLY A 192 -27.51 3.84 11.73
N LYS A 193 -28.36 4.65 11.12
CA LYS A 193 -29.80 4.68 11.42
C LYS A 193 -30.50 3.71 10.47
N PRO A 194 -31.38 2.81 10.98
CA PRO A 194 -32.13 1.93 10.11
C PRO A 194 -33.03 2.75 9.16
N ILE A 195 -33.19 2.27 7.94
CA ILE A 195 -34.07 2.82 6.92
C ILE A 195 -34.96 1.70 6.35
N ASN A 196 -36.20 2.04 6.02
CA ASN A 196 -37.11 1.10 5.40
C ASN A 196 -37.10 1.31 3.88
N VAL A 197 -36.31 0.48 3.20
CA VAL A 197 -36.08 0.56 1.76
C VAL A 197 -36.10 -0.83 1.16
N SER A 198 -36.69 -0.97 -0.04
CA SER A 198 -36.73 -2.19 -0.83
C SER A 198 -36.09 -1.98 -2.21
N PHE A 199 -35.49 -3.03 -2.74
CA PHE A 199 -34.92 -3.04 -4.08
C PHE A 199 -35.97 -3.51 -5.08
N THR A 200 -36.25 -2.72 -6.11
CA THR A 200 -37.29 -2.99 -7.11
C THR A 200 -36.74 -3.59 -8.40
N GLY A 201 -35.42 -3.68 -8.54
CA GLY A 201 -34.76 -4.21 -9.73
C GLY A 201 -34.56 -5.73 -9.68
N LYS A 202 -33.90 -6.24 -10.72
CA LYS A 202 -33.41 -7.62 -10.78
C LYS A 202 -31.92 -7.61 -11.10
N LEU A 203 -31.10 -8.23 -10.26
CA LEU A 203 -29.68 -8.41 -10.52
C LEU A 203 -29.46 -9.55 -11.52
N ARG A 204 -28.43 -9.41 -12.35
CA ARG A 204 -27.87 -10.51 -13.14
C ARG A 204 -27.05 -11.41 -12.21
N ASP A 205 -26.81 -12.65 -12.62
CA ASP A 205 -26.09 -13.63 -11.79
C ASP A 205 -24.70 -13.12 -11.36
N GLU A 206 -23.96 -12.51 -12.26
CA GLU A 206 -22.64 -11.89 -11.95
C GLU A 206 -22.74 -10.76 -10.93
N GLN A 207 -23.79 -9.94 -11.01
CA GLN A 207 -24.05 -8.84 -10.08
C GLN A 207 -24.47 -9.38 -8.72
N LEU A 208 -25.25 -10.46 -8.69
CA LEU A 208 -25.69 -11.11 -7.45
C LEU A 208 -24.49 -11.72 -6.71
N THR A 209 -23.59 -12.40 -7.43
CA THR A 209 -22.35 -12.93 -6.87
C THR A 209 -21.50 -11.82 -6.25
N ALA A 210 -21.25 -10.75 -7.01
CA ALA A 210 -20.49 -9.61 -6.52
C ALA A 210 -21.12 -8.91 -5.31
N ALA A 211 -22.46 -8.81 -5.29
CA ALA A 211 -23.19 -8.24 -4.17
C ALA A 211 -23.10 -9.15 -2.92
N SER A 212 -23.23 -10.46 -3.08
CA SER A 212 -23.08 -11.42 -2.01
C SER A 212 -21.69 -11.36 -1.37
N ASP A 213 -20.66 -11.31 -2.20
CA ASP A 213 -19.27 -11.16 -1.73
C ASP A 213 -19.09 -9.88 -0.92
N LEU A 214 -19.58 -8.73 -1.44
CA LEU A 214 -19.48 -7.45 -0.75
C LEU A 214 -20.28 -7.38 0.56
N LEU A 215 -21.40 -8.13 0.67
CA LEU A 215 -22.18 -8.20 1.90
C LEU A 215 -21.50 -9.02 2.99
N SER A 216 -20.62 -9.93 2.62
CA SER A 216 -19.89 -10.80 3.55
C SER A 216 -18.77 -10.05 4.30
N TYR A 217 -18.40 -8.85 3.87
CA TYR A 217 -17.33 -8.05 4.45
C TYR A 217 -17.78 -6.64 4.82
N ASP A 218 -17.13 -6.07 5.82
CA ASP A 218 -17.35 -4.66 6.21
C ASP A 218 -16.75 -3.66 5.21
N ASN A 219 -15.65 -4.06 4.55
CA ASN A 219 -14.96 -3.24 3.56
C ASN A 219 -14.71 -4.07 2.30
N GLY A 220 -14.86 -3.47 1.14
CA GLY A 220 -14.62 -4.14 -0.14
C GLY A 220 -14.48 -3.16 -1.30
N VAL A 221 -13.91 -3.63 -2.40
CA VAL A 221 -13.77 -2.88 -3.65
C VAL A 221 -14.40 -3.67 -4.78
N LEU A 222 -15.42 -3.10 -5.42
CA LEU A 222 -16.00 -3.64 -6.63
C LEU A 222 -15.22 -3.15 -7.86
N ASN A 223 -14.29 -3.96 -8.33
CA ASN A 223 -13.61 -3.70 -9.60
C ASN A 223 -14.40 -4.36 -10.74
N ALA A 224 -15.11 -3.57 -11.50
CA ALA A 224 -15.95 -4.03 -12.59
C ALA A 224 -15.85 -3.12 -13.83
N ALA A 225 -16.04 -3.70 -15.01
CA ALA A 225 -16.00 -2.99 -16.28
C ALA A 225 -17.05 -1.87 -16.37
N THR A 226 -16.90 -0.99 -17.34
CA THR A 226 -17.94 -0.02 -17.70
C THR A 226 -19.21 -0.78 -18.12
N ALA A 227 -20.38 -0.25 -17.78
CA ALA A 227 -21.68 -0.86 -18.02
C ALA A 227 -21.98 -2.16 -17.24
N PHE A 228 -21.15 -2.57 -16.28
CA PHE A 228 -21.45 -3.67 -15.35
C PHE A 228 -22.73 -3.42 -14.54
N GLY A 229 -23.07 -2.17 -14.29
CA GLY A 229 -24.19 -1.77 -13.43
C GLY A 229 -23.79 -1.63 -11.96
N LYS A 230 -22.65 -0.98 -11.71
CA LYS A 230 -22.14 -0.72 -10.35
C LYS A 230 -23.19 -0.02 -9.46
N THR A 231 -23.93 0.95 -10.03
CA THR A 231 -24.99 1.69 -9.32
C THR A 231 -26.14 0.77 -8.91
N VAL A 232 -26.51 -0.16 -9.80
CA VAL A 232 -27.57 -1.16 -9.52
C VAL A 232 -27.15 -2.06 -8.37
N VAL A 233 -25.91 -2.57 -8.38
CA VAL A 233 -25.35 -3.36 -7.28
C VAL A 233 -25.33 -2.56 -5.99
N SER A 234 -24.91 -1.28 -6.04
CA SER A 234 -24.92 -0.41 -4.86
C SER A 234 -26.31 -0.16 -4.30
N SER A 235 -27.32 0.02 -5.15
CA SER A 235 -28.72 0.15 -4.73
C SER A 235 -29.20 -1.12 -4.01
N TYR A 236 -28.85 -2.29 -4.56
CA TYR A 236 -29.15 -3.57 -3.91
C TYR A 236 -28.48 -3.67 -2.54
N LEU A 237 -27.17 -3.33 -2.43
CA LEU A 237 -26.45 -3.36 -1.15
C LEU A 237 -27.10 -2.45 -0.09
N ILE A 238 -27.57 -1.25 -0.48
CA ILE A 238 -28.31 -0.33 0.40
C ILE A 238 -29.58 -0.99 0.92
N SER A 239 -30.35 -1.64 0.04
CA SER A 239 -31.58 -2.31 0.41
C SER A 239 -31.38 -3.52 1.32
N GLN A 240 -30.21 -4.19 1.22
CA GLN A 240 -29.88 -5.33 2.08
C GLN A 240 -29.36 -4.88 3.45
N ARG A 241 -28.53 -3.85 3.49
CA ARG A 241 -27.99 -3.31 4.75
C ARG A 241 -29.01 -2.53 5.56
N LYS A 242 -30.00 -1.92 4.91
CA LYS A 242 -31.11 -1.15 5.52
C LYS A 242 -30.65 -0.12 6.55
N VAL A 243 -29.57 0.60 6.23
CA VAL A 243 -29.05 1.68 7.06
C VAL A 243 -28.79 2.91 6.21
N ASN A 244 -28.84 4.08 6.83
CA ASN A 244 -28.51 5.33 6.15
C ASN A 244 -27.11 5.26 5.54
N THR A 245 -27.00 5.62 4.27
CA THR A 245 -25.81 5.41 3.45
C THR A 245 -25.30 6.76 2.91
N LEU A 246 -23.99 7.00 3.03
CA LEU A 246 -23.31 8.13 2.43
C LEU A 246 -22.64 7.68 1.12
N ILE A 247 -22.97 8.35 0.01
CA ILE A 247 -22.37 8.12 -1.30
C ILE A 247 -21.50 9.31 -1.66
N ILE A 248 -20.22 9.09 -1.90
CA ILE A 248 -19.24 10.13 -2.24
C ILE A 248 -18.86 10.01 -3.71
N MET A 249 -18.97 11.12 -4.46
CA MET A 249 -18.71 11.18 -5.89
C MET A 249 -17.54 12.11 -6.22
N GLN A 250 -16.81 11.81 -7.29
CA GLN A 250 -15.72 12.64 -7.78
C GLN A 250 -16.21 13.88 -8.56
N SER A 251 -17.41 13.83 -9.13
CA SER A 251 -17.93 14.84 -10.04
C SER A 251 -19.41 15.08 -9.80
N VAL A 252 -19.80 16.34 -9.85
CA VAL A 252 -21.20 16.77 -9.73
C VAL A 252 -22.07 16.17 -10.84
N SER A 253 -21.54 16.03 -12.05
CA SER A 253 -22.28 15.45 -13.19
C SER A 253 -22.70 13.99 -12.98
N LEU A 254 -22.04 13.27 -12.09
CA LEU A 254 -22.42 11.89 -11.74
C LEU A 254 -23.53 11.85 -10.69
N ILE A 255 -23.74 12.92 -9.93
CA ILE A 255 -24.72 12.96 -8.86
C ILE A 255 -26.13 12.75 -9.40
N ASP A 256 -26.52 13.52 -10.42
CA ASP A 256 -27.86 13.44 -11.01
C ASP A 256 -28.14 12.03 -11.56
N GLN A 257 -27.16 11.47 -12.28
CA GLN A 257 -27.27 10.09 -12.78
C GLN A 257 -27.46 9.08 -11.64
N TRP A 258 -26.72 9.22 -10.53
CA TRP A 258 -26.87 8.32 -9.40
C TRP A 258 -28.21 8.49 -8.69
N VAL A 259 -28.66 9.72 -8.55
CA VAL A 259 -29.97 10.03 -7.99
C VAL A 259 -31.08 9.35 -8.82
N ASP A 260 -31.06 9.51 -10.13
CA ASP A 260 -32.04 8.89 -11.02
C ASP A 260 -32.03 7.36 -10.93
N GLU A 261 -30.85 6.76 -10.90
CA GLU A 261 -30.71 5.30 -10.77
C GLU A 261 -31.16 4.78 -9.40
N LEU A 262 -30.85 5.51 -8.32
CA LEU A 262 -31.35 5.15 -6.99
C LEU A 262 -32.87 5.22 -6.92
N HIS A 263 -33.48 6.24 -7.53
CA HIS A 263 -34.95 6.34 -7.65
C HIS A 263 -35.54 5.18 -8.43
N ARG A 264 -34.86 4.75 -9.46
CA ARG A 264 -35.31 3.67 -10.32
C ARG A 264 -35.29 2.30 -9.63
N PHE A 265 -34.33 2.08 -8.74
CA PHE A 265 -34.06 0.77 -8.16
C PHE A 265 -34.38 0.66 -6.67
N LEU A 266 -34.68 1.78 -5.99
CA LEU A 266 -35.05 1.76 -4.57
C LEU A 266 -36.44 2.36 -4.38
N GLU A 267 -37.28 1.63 -3.67
CA GLU A 267 -38.54 2.11 -3.14
C GLU A 267 -38.38 2.39 -1.64
N ILE A 268 -38.70 3.61 -1.25
CA ILE A 268 -38.57 4.08 0.12
C ILE A 268 -39.94 4.01 0.79
N ASN A 269 -40.02 3.18 1.84
CA ASN A 269 -41.26 2.87 2.52
C ASN A 269 -41.37 3.60 3.89
N GLU A 270 -40.89 4.86 3.90
CA GLU A 270 -40.89 5.74 5.07
C GLU A 270 -41.46 7.11 4.73
N ASP A 271 -42.06 7.75 5.72
CA ASP A 271 -42.45 9.15 5.60
C ASP A 271 -41.22 10.03 5.49
N LEU A 272 -41.21 10.87 4.47
CA LEU A 272 -40.08 11.77 4.23
C LEU A 272 -39.99 12.81 5.37
N PRO A 273 -38.79 13.04 5.92
CA PRO A 273 -38.60 13.96 7.03
C PRO A 273 -39.00 15.39 6.66
N VAL A 274 -39.77 16.01 7.54
CA VAL A 274 -40.15 17.42 7.43
C VAL A 274 -39.09 18.28 8.09
N TYR A 275 -38.67 19.35 7.42
CA TYR A 275 -37.73 20.32 7.96
C TYR A 275 -38.29 21.75 7.91
N LYS A 276 -37.91 22.59 8.87
CA LYS A 276 -38.26 23.98 8.90
C LYS A 276 -37.25 24.83 8.12
N THR A 277 -37.74 25.59 7.15
CA THR A 277 -36.91 26.55 6.45
C THR A 277 -36.53 27.72 7.38
N LYS A 278 -35.50 28.50 7.01
CA LYS A 278 -35.13 29.75 7.72
C LYS A 278 -36.29 30.73 7.93
N THR A 279 -37.33 30.64 7.08
CA THR A 279 -38.55 31.45 7.15
C THR A 279 -39.66 30.80 7.97
N GLY A 280 -39.37 29.69 8.69
CA GLY A 280 -40.34 28.99 9.54
C GLY A 280 -41.36 28.11 8.82
N LYS A 281 -41.33 28.03 7.49
CA LYS A 281 -42.22 27.16 6.71
C LYS A 281 -41.73 25.74 6.78
N GLU A 282 -42.62 24.81 7.10
CA GLU A 282 -42.36 23.38 7.00
C GLU A 282 -42.31 22.95 5.56
N LYS A 283 -41.24 22.25 5.19
CA LYS A 283 -41.09 21.57 3.89
C LYS A 283 -40.75 20.14 4.10
N GLN A 284 -41.38 19.27 3.38
CA GLN A 284 -40.99 17.87 3.32
C GLN A 284 -39.79 17.76 2.41
N ARG A 285 -38.76 16.98 2.84
CA ARG A 285 -37.64 16.66 1.95
C ARG A 285 -38.15 15.78 0.84
N ASN A 286 -37.77 16.11 -0.39
CA ASN A 286 -38.16 15.26 -1.53
C ASN A 286 -37.39 13.92 -1.54
N TRP A 287 -36.39 13.76 -0.66
CA TRP A 287 -35.46 12.61 -0.66
C TRP A 287 -34.84 12.35 0.71
N ILE A 288 -34.56 11.06 1.00
CA ILE A 288 -33.72 10.63 2.10
C ILE A 288 -32.20 10.78 1.74
N ILE A 289 -31.88 11.13 0.50
CA ILE A 289 -30.51 11.37 0.04
C ILE A 289 -30.22 12.87 0.18
N GLU A 290 -29.34 13.23 1.11
CA GLU A 290 -28.83 14.58 1.25
C GLU A 290 -27.57 14.71 0.41
N ILE A 291 -27.61 15.52 -0.64
CA ILE A 291 -26.46 15.91 -1.45
C ILE A 291 -25.82 17.11 -0.76
N LYS A 292 -24.57 16.97 -0.30
CA LYS A 292 -23.77 18.05 0.25
C LYS A 292 -22.62 18.40 -0.68
#